data_2138769d6ede14d07c11ca3cecda1c71
#
_entry.id   2138769d6ede14d07c11ca3cecda1c71
#
_cell.length_a   1.000
_cell.length_b   1.000
_cell.length_c   1.000
_cell.angle_alpha   90.00
_cell.angle_beta   90.00
_cell.angle_gamma   90.00
#
_symmetry.space_group_name_H-M   'P 1'
#
loop_
_entity.id
_entity.type
_entity.pdbx_description
1 polymer ?
#
loop_
_entity_poly.entity_id
_entity_poly.type
_entity_poly.pdbx_seq_one_letter_code
_entity_poly.pdbx_strand_id
1 'polypeptide(L)'
;MSKTEENKYEFGLMLPERYQNGIYLFNQSVPTVDEGLNGTVPEKIRRFNNAASHLVRSILTVEQVYIEGIPILQLCQDVDSVYDNTYRQLIRNVYMELFVYQEKLLNIVCNIFFLEIKKSKQKNLVGLRKRSASFPLLCEFCEQCNQLVQDDKYKRVMSIRDDETHNMSQIDSFVLDLEKTEEGLRIVNKGYRIKAETLRAEYVYAMEKLLQIRNLVQEMLTMYDLRDIYTKLKEQGEEIWVN
;
A
#
# COMPACT_ATOMS: atom_id res chain seq x y z
N MET A 1 -35.92 9.32 -2.93
CA MET A 1 -34.46 9.25 -2.71
C MET A 1 -33.83 10.47 -3.33
N SER A 2 -33.04 11.21 -2.59
CA SER A 2 -32.36 12.40 -3.11
C SER A 2 -31.17 12.00 -3.99
N LYS A 3 -30.80 12.85 -4.99
CA LYS A 3 -29.57 12.64 -5.81
C LYS A 3 -28.31 12.38 -4.98
N THR A 4 -28.31 12.80 -3.72
CA THR A 4 -27.22 12.58 -2.74
C THR A 4 -27.14 11.13 -2.24
N GLU A 5 -28.28 10.41 -2.20
CA GLU A 5 -28.30 9.01 -1.75
C GLU A 5 -27.88 8.06 -2.89
N GLU A 6 -28.29 8.34 -4.13
CA GLU A 6 -27.80 7.58 -5.31
C GLU A 6 -26.28 7.69 -5.46
N ASN A 7 -25.72 8.89 -5.33
CA ASN A 7 -24.28 9.09 -5.38
C ASN A 7 -23.50 8.39 -4.23
N LYS A 8 -24.12 8.22 -3.04
CA LYS A 8 -23.52 7.46 -1.95
C LYS A 8 -23.33 5.98 -2.30
N TYR A 9 -24.34 5.38 -2.91
CA TYR A 9 -24.30 3.97 -3.30
C TYR A 9 -23.39 3.74 -4.52
N GLU A 10 -23.41 4.62 -5.49
CA GLU A 10 -22.49 4.55 -6.65
C GLU A 10 -21.03 4.68 -6.22
N PHE A 11 -20.70 5.61 -5.33
CA PHE A 11 -19.33 5.80 -4.86
C PHE A 11 -18.84 4.62 -4.01
N GLY A 12 -19.69 4.07 -3.13
CA GLY A 12 -19.39 2.88 -2.33
C GLY A 12 -19.27 1.59 -3.15
N LEU A 13 -19.98 1.47 -4.28
CA LEU A 13 -19.91 0.31 -5.19
C LEU A 13 -18.77 0.42 -6.22
N MET A 14 -18.45 1.61 -6.70
CA MET A 14 -17.39 1.79 -7.71
C MET A 14 -15.97 1.61 -7.18
N LEU A 15 -15.71 1.98 -5.93
CA LEU A 15 -14.40 1.76 -5.31
C LEU A 15 -14.05 0.26 -5.16
N PRO A 16 -14.97 -0.61 -4.69
CA PRO A 16 -14.72 -2.04 -4.58
C PRO A 16 -14.38 -2.71 -5.90
N GLU A 17 -15.13 -2.46 -6.97
CA GLU A 17 -14.88 -3.08 -8.28
C GLU A 17 -13.55 -2.61 -8.88
N ARG A 18 -13.27 -1.31 -8.81
CA ARG A 18 -12.01 -0.73 -9.32
C ARG A 18 -10.79 -1.32 -8.59
N TYR A 19 -10.88 -1.53 -7.28
CA TYR A 19 -9.78 -2.13 -6.52
C TYR A 19 -9.81 -3.66 -6.57
N GLN A 20 -10.97 -4.32 -6.60
CA GLN A 20 -11.07 -5.78 -6.63
C GLN A 20 -10.40 -6.37 -7.88
N ASN A 21 -10.62 -5.81 -9.06
CA ASN A 21 -10.09 -6.37 -10.31
C ASN A 21 -8.62 -6.01 -10.57
N GLY A 22 -8.12 -4.89 -10.03
CA GLY A 22 -6.76 -4.43 -10.26
C GLY A 22 -5.75 -4.74 -9.15
N ILE A 23 -6.20 -5.22 -7.98
CA ILE A 23 -5.36 -5.34 -6.79
C ILE A 23 -4.75 -6.73 -6.61
N TYR A 24 -5.39 -7.78 -7.14
CA TYR A 24 -4.95 -9.16 -7.02
C TYR A 24 -3.96 -9.57 -8.11
N LEU A 25 -3.11 -10.54 -7.81
CA LEU A 25 -2.27 -11.20 -8.80
C LEU A 25 -2.90 -12.52 -9.23
N PHE A 26 -2.88 -12.78 -10.53
CA PHE A 26 -3.39 -14.00 -11.11
C PHE A 26 -2.24 -14.83 -11.68
N ASN A 27 -2.22 -16.09 -11.31
CA ASN A 27 -1.24 -17.05 -11.82
C ASN A 27 -1.83 -17.74 -13.07
N GLN A 28 -1.71 -17.09 -14.23
CA GLN A 28 -2.25 -17.64 -15.47
C GLN A 28 -1.28 -18.60 -16.20
N SER A 29 0.00 -18.59 -15.87
CA SER A 29 1.02 -19.18 -16.74
C SER A 29 2.20 -19.83 -16.03
N VAL A 30 2.14 -20.09 -14.72
CA VAL A 30 3.21 -20.91 -14.14
C VAL A 30 2.88 -22.37 -14.47
N PRO A 31 3.50 -22.96 -15.53
CA PRO A 31 3.34 -24.37 -15.78
C PRO A 31 3.71 -25.12 -14.50
N THR A 32 2.96 -26.15 -14.19
CA THR A 32 3.33 -27.14 -13.18
C THR A 32 4.61 -27.83 -13.62
N VAL A 33 5.74 -27.19 -13.37
CA VAL A 33 7.03 -27.71 -13.73
C VAL A 33 7.81 -27.93 -12.46
N ASP A 34 8.24 -29.16 -12.28
CA ASP A 34 9.08 -29.66 -11.19
C ASP A 34 8.83 -28.97 -9.83
N GLU A 35 8.18 -29.69 -8.93
CA GLU A 35 7.76 -29.24 -7.61
C GLU A 35 8.87 -28.53 -6.80
N GLY A 36 10.14 -28.66 -7.20
CA GLY A 36 11.29 -28.03 -6.56
C GLY A 36 11.51 -26.55 -6.92
N LEU A 37 11.26 -26.12 -8.16
CA LEU A 37 11.53 -24.76 -8.63
C LEU A 37 10.34 -23.78 -8.45
N ASN A 38 9.11 -24.32 -8.45
CA ASN A 38 7.89 -23.53 -8.57
C ASN A 38 7.00 -23.48 -7.31
N GLY A 39 7.28 -24.30 -6.29
CA GLY A 39 6.38 -24.44 -5.14
C GLY A 39 6.17 -23.16 -4.32
N THR A 40 7.12 -22.22 -4.39
CA THR A 40 7.08 -21.00 -3.55
C THR A 40 6.33 -19.84 -4.19
N VAL A 41 6.37 -19.66 -5.52
CA VAL A 41 5.72 -18.53 -6.20
C VAL A 41 4.19 -18.58 -6.05
N PRO A 42 3.48 -19.67 -6.32
CA PRO A 42 2.04 -19.78 -6.11
C PRO A 42 1.62 -19.49 -4.65
N GLU A 43 2.36 -20.01 -3.68
CA GLU A 43 2.09 -19.76 -2.27
C GLU A 43 2.30 -18.29 -1.91
N LYS A 44 3.32 -17.63 -2.45
CA LYS A 44 3.54 -16.18 -2.25
C LYS A 44 2.42 -15.35 -2.88
N ILE A 45 1.93 -15.72 -4.07
CA ILE A 45 0.78 -15.08 -4.71
C ILE A 45 -0.47 -15.25 -3.84
N ARG A 46 -0.73 -16.44 -3.31
CA ARG A 46 -1.84 -16.69 -2.40
C ARG A 46 -1.77 -15.80 -1.16
N ARG A 47 -0.60 -15.70 -0.51
CA ARG A 47 -0.37 -14.83 0.65
C ARG A 47 -0.51 -13.36 0.30
N PHE A 48 -0.07 -12.95 -0.88
CA PHE A 48 -0.26 -11.60 -1.38
C PHE A 48 -1.76 -11.28 -1.56
N ASN A 49 -2.51 -12.17 -2.22
CA ASN A 49 -3.93 -11.98 -2.46
C ASN A 49 -4.74 -11.91 -1.15
N ASN A 50 -4.34 -12.65 -0.12
CA ASN A 50 -4.92 -12.50 1.22
C ASN A 50 -4.65 -11.09 1.80
N ALA A 51 -3.41 -10.60 1.70
CA ALA A 51 -3.08 -9.25 2.15
C ALA A 51 -3.83 -8.18 1.33
N ALA A 52 -3.95 -8.36 0.01
CA ALA A 52 -4.75 -7.50 -0.85
C ALA A 52 -6.23 -7.46 -0.42
N SER A 53 -6.80 -8.60 -0.03
CA SER A 53 -8.18 -8.68 0.50
C SER A 53 -8.34 -7.90 1.81
N HIS A 54 -7.36 -7.97 2.71
CA HIS A 54 -7.36 -7.18 3.94
C HIS A 54 -7.29 -5.68 3.64
N LEU A 55 -6.40 -5.26 2.76
CA LEU A 55 -6.27 -3.87 2.34
C LEU A 55 -7.57 -3.34 1.73
N VAL A 56 -8.22 -4.11 0.83
CA VAL A 56 -9.52 -3.74 0.25
C VAL A 56 -10.57 -3.53 1.33
N ARG A 57 -10.70 -4.47 2.28
CA ARG A 57 -11.66 -4.35 3.38
C ARG A 57 -11.38 -3.10 4.23
N SER A 58 -10.13 -2.84 4.57
CA SER A 58 -9.74 -1.67 5.35
C SER A 58 -10.10 -0.38 4.61
N ILE A 59 -9.81 -0.28 3.31
CA ILE A 59 -10.18 0.88 2.48
C ILE A 59 -11.71 1.05 2.44
N LEU A 60 -12.47 -0.02 2.20
CA LEU A 60 -13.93 0.05 2.15
C LEU A 60 -14.52 0.56 3.46
N THR A 61 -14.01 0.05 4.59
CA THR A 61 -14.48 0.48 5.91
C THR A 61 -14.16 1.96 6.15
N VAL A 62 -12.97 2.41 5.78
CA VAL A 62 -12.57 3.82 5.90
C VAL A 62 -13.43 4.72 5.01
N GLU A 63 -13.65 4.32 3.75
CA GLU A 63 -14.48 5.09 2.81
C GLU A 63 -15.95 5.17 3.29
N GLN A 64 -16.49 4.10 3.86
CA GLN A 64 -17.82 4.12 4.42
C GLN A 64 -17.94 5.14 5.56
N VAL A 65 -17.00 5.11 6.51
CA VAL A 65 -16.99 6.07 7.63
C VAL A 65 -16.76 7.50 7.13
N TYR A 66 -15.91 7.69 6.13
CA TYR A 66 -15.66 8.99 5.52
C TYR A 66 -16.93 9.57 4.89
N ILE A 67 -17.66 8.77 4.11
CA ILE A 67 -18.90 9.19 3.44
C ILE A 67 -20.00 9.52 4.47
N GLU A 68 -20.15 8.71 5.50
CA GLU A 68 -21.19 8.89 6.53
C GLU A 68 -20.83 10.03 7.51
N GLY A 69 -19.57 10.17 7.89
CA GLY A 69 -19.12 11.06 8.94
C GLY A 69 -18.82 12.48 8.50
N ILE A 70 -18.30 12.70 7.29
CA ILE A 70 -17.89 14.06 6.85
C ILE A 70 -19.02 15.08 6.83
N PRO A 71 -20.23 14.78 6.36
CA PRO A 71 -21.35 15.73 6.44
C PRO A 71 -21.69 16.12 7.88
N ILE A 72 -21.51 15.21 8.85
CA ILE A 72 -21.75 15.45 10.26
C ILE A 72 -20.64 16.32 10.85
N LEU A 73 -19.39 16.07 10.46
CA LEU A 73 -18.23 16.89 10.87
C LEU A 73 -18.32 18.32 10.38
N GLN A 74 -18.89 18.56 9.20
CA GLN A 74 -19.10 19.90 8.65
C GLN A 74 -20.20 20.66 9.41
N LEU A 75 -21.16 19.96 9.99
CA LEU A 75 -22.25 20.55 10.77
C LEU A 75 -21.87 20.78 12.24
N CYS A 76 -21.03 19.93 12.78
CA CYS A 76 -20.53 20.02 14.16
C CYS A 76 -19.14 20.65 14.10
N GLN A 77 -19.01 21.88 14.60
CA GLN A 77 -17.67 22.50 14.79
C GLN A 77 -16.83 21.79 15.86
N ASP A 78 -17.34 20.70 16.39
CA ASP A 78 -16.72 19.94 17.46
C ASP A 78 -15.73 18.90 16.88
N VAL A 79 -14.47 19.09 17.18
CA VAL A 79 -13.34 18.34 16.66
C VAL A 79 -13.32 16.90 17.17
N ASP A 80 -14.00 16.62 18.27
CA ASP A 80 -14.03 15.31 18.93
C ASP A 80 -15.23 14.45 18.52
N SER A 81 -15.66 14.54 17.24
CA SER A 81 -16.73 13.66 16.79
C SER A 81 -16.30 12.19 16.81
N VAL A 82 -17.22 11.32 17.22
CA VAL A 82 -17.00 9.86 17.21
C VAL A 82 -16.58 9.37 15.83
N TYR A 83 -17.10 9.98 14.77
CA TYR A 83 -16.78 9.64 13.38
C TYR A 83 -15.33 9.99 13.00
N ASP A 84 -14.83 11.16 13.41
CA ASP A 84 -13.44 11.56 13.09
C ASP A 84 -12.45 10.65 13.82
N ASN A 85 -12.68 10.35 15.09
CA ASN A 85 -11.88 9.41 15.86
C ASN A 85 -11.91 8.01 15.25
N THR A 86 -13.08 7.51 14.87
CA THR A 86 -13.23 6.19 14.24
C THR A 86 -12.51 6.17 12.89
N TYR A 87 -12.67 7.20 12.07
CA TYR A 87 -11.97 7.34 10.80
C TYR A 87 -10.45 7.29 10.98
N ARG A 88 -9.91 8.02 11.96
CA ARG A 88 -8.47 8.05 12.23
C ARG A 88 -7.91 6.72 12.71
N GLN A 89 -8.67 6.00 13.53
CA GLN A 89 -8.30 4.64 13.95
C GLN A 89 -8.28 3.67 12.76
N LEU A 90 -9.26 3.77 11.86
CA LEU A 90 -9.33 2.90 10.68
C LEU A 90 -8.27 3.23 9.64
N ILE A 91 -7.93 4.52 9.45
CA ILE A 91 -6.92 4.93 8.48
C ILE A 91 -5.53 4.37 8.81
N ARG A 92 -5.21 4.18 10.09
CA ARG A 92 -3.97 3.50 10.52
C ARG A 92 -3.86 2.11 9.92
N ASN A 93 -4.97 1.36 9.93
CA ASN A 93 -4.98 0.02 9.35
C ASN A 93 -4.67 0.08 7.85
N VAL A 94 -5.24 1.06 7.13
CA VAL A 94 -4.94 1.25 5.69
C VAL A 94 -3.45 1.52 5.47
N TYR A 95 -2.82 2.40 6.25
CA TYR A 95 -1.38 2.67 6.10
C TYR A 95 -0.52 1.43 6.40
N MET A 96 -0.89 0.65 7.41
CA MET A 96 -0.20 -0.60 7.72
C MET A 96 -0.35 -1.64 6.60
N GLU A 97 -1.55 -1.79 6.07
CA GLU A 97 -1.85 -2.75 4.99
C GLU A 97 -1.19 -2.36 3.66
N LEU A 98 -1.08 -1.06 3.34
CA LEU A 98 -0.32 -0.58 2.17
C LEU A 98 1.15 -1.01 2.24
N PHE A 99 1.75 -0.93 3.43
CA PHE A 99 3.11 -1.37 3.63
C PHE A 99 3.26 -2.89 3.44
N VAL A 100 2.35 -3.67 4.01
CA VAL A 100 2.32 -5.14 3.86
C VAL A 100 2.14 -5.51 2.38
N TYR A 101 1.25 -4.82 1.68
CA TYR A 101 1.01 -5.01 0.26
C TYR A 101 2.28 -4.80 -0.57
N GLN A 102 2.98 -3.69 -0.36
CA GLN A 102 4.26 -3.39 -1.02
C GLN A 102 5.32 -4.46 -0.73
N GLU A 103 5.45 -4.87 0.53
CA GLU A 103 6.43 -5.88 0.94
C GLU A 103 6.17 -7.22 0.25
N LYS A 104 4.90 -7.64 0.18
CA LYS A 104 4.52 -8.88 -0.49
C LYS A 104 4.80 -8.84 -1.99
N LEU A 105 4.54 -7.70 -2.67
CA LEU A 105 4.92 -7.54 -4.08
C LEU A 105 6.42 -7.72 -4.30
N LEU A 106 7.23 -7.04 -3.49
CA LEU A 106 8.69 -7.16 -3.58
C LEU A 106 9.16 -8.61 -3.36
N ASN A 107 8.57 -9.30 -2.38
CA ASN A 107 8.89 -10.68 -2.06
C ASN A 107 8.55 -11.64 -3.22
N ILE A 108 7.43 -11.41 -3.94
CA ILE A 108 7.10 -12.19 -5.12
C ILE A 108 8.16 -12.01 -6.21
N VAL A 109 8.55 -10.76 -6.49
CA VAL A 109 9.57 -10.48 -7.52
C VAL A 109 10.91 -11.10 -7.13
N CYS A 110 11.31 -11.04 -5.85
CA CYS A 110 12.51 -11.74 -5.38
C CYS A 110 12.44 -13.25 -5.67
N ASN A 111 11.28 -13.89 -5.44
CA ASN A 111 11.12 -15.34 -5.74
C ASN A 111 11.11 -15.62 -7.24
N ILE A 112 10.46 -14.81 -8.09
CA ILE A 112 10.48 -14.95 -9.55
C ILE A 112 11.92 -14.95 -10.07
N PHE A 113 12.76 -14.09 -9.50
CA PHE A 113 14.16 -13.94 -9.91
C PHE A 113 15.15 -14.68 -9.00
N PHE A 114 14.71 -15.67 -8.23
CA PHE A 114 15.55 -16.55 -7.40
C PHE A 114 16.51 -15.78 -6.48
N LEU A 115 16.06 -14.67 -5.92
CA LEU A 115 16.83 -13.86 -4.98
C LEU A 115 16.46 -14.21 -3.54
N GLU A 116 17.47 -14.41 -2.69
CA GLU A 116 17.25 -14.53 -1.24
C GLU A 116 16.57 -13.28 -0.68
N ILE A 117 15.43 -13.47 0.02
CA ILE A 117 14.70 -12.37 0.63
C ILE A 117 15.41 -11.93 1.91
N LYS A 118 15.92 -10.71 1.90
CA LYS A 118 16.56 -10.09 3.06
C LYS A 118 15.56 -9.20 3.81
N LYS A 119 15.80 -8.99 5.11
CA LYS A 119 14.96 -8.11 5.95
C LYS A 119 14.90 -6.66 5.43
N SER A 120 15.94 -6.19 4.76
CA SER A 120 15.99 -4.84 4.20
C SER A 120 15.43 -4.80 2.79
N LYS A 121 14.34 -4.04 2.58
CA LYS A 121 13.77 -3.78 1.25
C LYS A 121 14.81 -3.22 0.28
N GLN A 122 15.66 -2.30 0.74
CA GLN A 122 16.70 -1.69 -0.08
C GLN A 122 17.71 -2.74 -0.56
N LYS A 123 18.13 -3.69 0.30
CA LYS A 123 19.03 -4.77 -0.11
C LYS A 123 18.39 -5.68 -1.16
N ASN A 124 17.08 -5.94 -1.05
CA ASN A 124 16.33 -6.71 -2.03
C ASN A 124 16.28 -5.98 -3.38
N LEU A 125 15.97 -4.69 -3.39
CA LEU A 125 15.96 -3.88 -4.62
C LEU A 125 17.34 -3.79 -5.28
N VAL A 126 18.40 -3.63 -4.51
CA VAL A 126 19.79 -3.66 -5.04
C VAL A 126 20.11 -5.02 -5.66
N GLY A 127 19.70 -6.13 -5.03
CA GLY A 127 19.88 -7.47 -5.57
C GLY A 127 19.11 -7.67 -6.88
N LEU A 128 17.85 -7.24 -6.94
CA LEU A 128 17.04 -7.30 -8.15
C LEU A 128 17.62 -6.43 -9.28
N ARG A 129 18.11 -5.24 -8.96
CA ARG A 129 18.73 -4.34 -9.94
C ARG A 129 19.97 -4.96 -10.61
N LYS A 130 20.77 -5.72 -9.89
CA LYS A 130 21.90 -6.44 -10.48
C LYS A 130 21.46 -7.44 -11.55
N ARG A 131 20.30 -8.09 -11.35
CA ARG A 131 19.72 -9.09 -12.25
C ARG A 131 18.91 -8.49 -13.39
N SER A 132 18.61 -7.20 -13.36
CA SER A 132 17.68 -6.56 -14.30
C SER A 132 18.24 -6.38 -15.73
N ALA A 133 19.54 -6.50 -15.94
CA ALA A 133 20.19 -6.22 -17.23
C ALA A 133 19.58 -7.04 -18.40
N SER A 134 19.15 -8.28 -18.14
CA SER A 134 18.55 -9.18 -19.16
C SER A 134 17.01 -9.27 -19.09
N PHE A 135 16.38 -8.47 -18.22
CA PHE A 135 14.94 -8.55 -17.96
C PHE A 135 14.34 -7.15 -17.94
N PRO A 136 13.84 -6.63 -19.08
CA PRO A 136 13.31 -5.26 -19.18
C PRO A 136 12.23 -4.89 -18.16
N LEU A 137 11.26 -5.78 -17.92
CA LEU A 137 10.21 -5.55 -16.92
C LEU A 137 10.76 -5.50 -15.49
N LEU A 138 11.81 -6.26 -15.19
CA LEU A 138 12.49 -6.16 -13.89
C LEU A 138 13.23 -4.83 -13.74
N CYS A 139 13.85 -4.33 -14.82
CA CYS A 139 14.47 -3.02 -14.83
C CYS A 139 13.44 -1.93 -14.52
N GLU A 140 12.33 -1.92 -15.23
CA GLU A 140 11.22 -0.99 -15.02
C GLU A 140 10.64 -1.07 -13.60
N PHE A 141 10.43 -2.28 -13.09
CA PHE A 141 10.00 -2.48 -11.70
C PHE A 141 10.95 -1.84 -10.69
N CYS A 142 12.26 -2.06 -10.86
CA CYS A 142 13.27 -1.49 -9.98
C CYS A 142 13.29 0.05 -10.07
N GLU A 143 13.09 0.61 -11.25
CA GLU A 143 13.00 2.05 -11.46
C GLU A 143 11.76 2.64 -10.80
N GLN A 144 10.59 2.06 -11.02
CA GLN A 144 9.34 2.52 -10.39
C GLN A 144 9.39 2.39 -8.87
N CYS A 145 9.93 1.29 -8.32
CA CYS A 145 10.15 1.17 -6.88
C CYS A 145 11.09 2.25 -6.33
N ASN A 146 12.14 2.58 -7.07
CA ASN A 146 13.09 3.62 -6.68
C ASN A 146 12.46 5.02 -6.72
N GLN A 147 11.68 5.32 -7.76
CA GLN A 147 10.91 6.57 -7.87
C GLN A 147 9.90 6.69 -6.73
N LEU A 148 9.21 5.60 -6.39
CA LEU A 148 8.25 5.57 -5.29
C LEU A 148 8.92 5.90 -3.94
N VAL A 149 10.08 5.32 -3.67
CA VAL A 149 10.83 5.59 -2.42
C VAL A 149 11.34 7.04 -2.37
N GLN A 150 11.51 7.71 -3.52
CA GLN A 150 11.93 9.11 -3.59
C GLN A 150 10.74 10.09 -3.62
N ASP A 151 9.54 9.62 -3.89
CA ASP A 151 8.34 10.43 -3.95
C ASP A 151 7.97 10.99 -2.57
N ASP A 152 7.86 12.31 -2.46
CA ASP A 152 7.66 12.98 -1.17
C ASP A 152 6.29 12.69 -0.54
N LYS A 153 5.24 12.49 -1.35
CA LYS A 153 3.92 12.10 -0.83
C LYS A 153 3.95 10.68 -0.29
N TYR A 154 4.60 9.77 -1.02
CA TYR A 154 4.73 8.39 -0.56
C TYR A 154 5.64 8.27 0.68
N LYS A 155 6.74 9.02 0.73
CA LYS A 155 7.58 9.13 1.94
C LYS A 155 6.77 9.57 3.15
N ARG A 156 5.88 10.54 2.96
CA ARG A 156 5.02 11.00 4.03
C ARG A 156 4.08 9.91 4.55
N VAL A 157 3.43 9.14 3.66
CA VAL A 157 2.60 7.98 4.03
C VAL A 157 3.42 6.97 4.84
N MET A 158 4.66 6.68 4.39
CA MET A 158 5.54 5.74 5.10
C MET A 158 6.04 6.30 6.44
N SER A 159 6.34 7.60 6.51
CA SER A 159 6.74 8.27 7.76
C SER A 159 5.62 8.23 8.80
N ILE A 160 4.39 8.54 8.40
CA ILE A 160 3.22 8.44 9.29
C ILE A 160 3.07 7.00 9.81
N ARG A 161 3.20 6.01 8.95
CA ARG A 161 3.14 4.60 9.35
C ARG A 161 4.26 4.23 10.33
N ASP A 162 5.48 4.70 10.10
CA ASP A 162 6.62 4.42 10.97
C ASP A 162 6.44 5.08 12.36
N ASP A 163 5.92 6.29 12.39
CA ASP A 163 5.58 6.99 13.64
C ASP A 163 4.46 6.29 14.41
N GLU A 164 3.40 5.82 13.71
CA GLU A 164 2.33 5.03 14.35
C GLU A 164 2.85 3.71 14.95
N THR A 165 3.93 3.16 14.41
CA THR A 165 4.49 1.89 14.86
C THR A 165 5.49 2.06 16.01
N HIS A 166 6.26 3.14 16.02
CA HIS A 166 7.43 3.30 16.87
C HIS A 166 7.43 4.52 17.77
N ASN A 167 6.58 5.52 17.48
CA ASN A 167 6.58 6.81 18.14
C ASN A 167 5.18 7.22 18.63
N MET A 168 4.95 8.52 18.71
CA MET A 168 3.62 9.08 18.96
C MET A 168 2.83 9.19 17.67
N SER A 169 1.54 8.84 17.74
CA SER A 169 0.62 8.94 16.60
C SER A 169 0.58 10.36 16.03
N GLN A 170 0.98 10.50 14.76
CA GLN A 170 0.79 11.76 14.02
C GLN A 170 -0.68 11.96 13.62
N ILE A 171 -1.39 10.87 13.38
CA ILE A 171 -2.80 10.89 12.94
C ILE A 171 -3.69 11.53 14.00
N ASP A 172 -3.41 11.28 15.29
CA ASP A 172 -4.19 11.79 16.41
C ASP A 172 -3.59 13.06 17.05
N SER A 173 -2.51 13.60 16.48
CA SER A 173 -1.87 14.77 17.04
C SER A 173 -2.73 16.02 16.87
N PHE A 174 -2.95 16.75 17.97
CA PHE A 174 -3.68 18.00 18.00
C PHE A 174 -2.75 19.21 17.86
N VAL A 175 -3.29 20.29 17.31
CA VAL A 175 -2.67 21.62 17.38
C VAL A 175 -3.24 22.34 18.59
N LEU A 176 -2.40 22.55 19.60
CA LEU A 176 -2.75 23.30 20.79
C LEU A 176 -2.20 24.72 20.65
N ASP A 177 -3.00 25.71 20.98
CA ASP A 177 -2.64 27.12 20.99
C ASP A 177 -2.90 27.73 22.34
N LEU A 178 -2.16 28.81 22.67
CA LEU A 178 -2.33 29.57 23.91
C LEU A 178 -3.03 30.90 23.59
N GLU A 179 -4.29 31.01 23.98
CA GLU A 179 -5.06 32.25 23.83
C GLU A 179 -5.04 33.03 25.15
N LYS A 180 -4.75 34.33 25.03
CA LYS A 180 -4.82 35.24 26.18
C LYS A 180 -6.26 35.68 26.35
N THR A 181 -6.82 35.39 27.52
CA THR A 181 -8.16 35.83 27.94
C THR A 181 -8.05 36.86 29.06
N GLU A 182 -9.17 37.48 29.43
CA GLU A 182 -9.22 38.39 30.58
C GLU A 182 -8.88 37.69 31.90
N GLU A 183 -9.13 36.39 31.99
CA GLU A 183 -8.87 35.54 33.16
C GLU A 183 -7.46 34.90 33.16
N GLY A 184 -6.66 35.10 32.12
CA GLY A 184 -5.30 34.54 32.01
C GLY A 184 -5.02 33.87 30.67
N LEU A 185 -4.18 32.83 30.68
CA LEU A 185 -3.84 32.03 29.50
C LEU A 185 -4.72 30.78 29.44
N ARG A 186 -5.38 30.58 28.31
CA ARG A 186 -6.20 29.40 28.03
C ARG A 186 -5.56 28.56 26.93
N ILE A 187 -5.47 27.26 27.15
CA ILE A 187 -5.09 26.29 26.08
C ILE A 187 -6.34 26.03 25.23
N VAL A 188 -6.22 26.27 23.92
CA VAL A 188 -7.30 26.04 22.97
C VAL A 188 -6.86 24.93 21.99
N ASN A 189 -7.72 23.94 21.82
CA ASN A 189 -7.53 22.92 20.83
C ASN A 189 -7.99 23.43 19.46
N LYS A 190 -7.06 23.56 18.50
CA LYS A 190 -7.34 24.01 17.12
C LYS A 190 -7.67 22.86 16.18
N GLY A 191 -7.81 21.66 16.71
CA GLY A 191 -8.13 20.48 15.94
C GLY A 191 -6.93 19.59 15.62
N TYR A 192 -7.19 18.57 14.83
CA TYR A 192 -6.14 17.65 14.42
C TYR A 192 -5.12 18.29 13.49
N ARG A 193 -3.85 17.94 13.68
CA ARG A 193 -2.72 18.44 12.89
C ARG A 193 -2.83 18.06 11.42
N ILE A 194 -3.32 16.85 11.13
CA ILE A 194 -3.55 16.35 9.77
C ILE A 194 -5.07 16.21 9.57
N LYS A 195 -5.60 16.88 8.56
CA LYS A 195 -7.02 16.79 8.21
C LYS A 195 -7.38 15.43 7.62
N ALA A 196 -8.62 14.96 7.84
CA ALA A 196 -9.14 13.71 7.34
C ALA A 196 -9.03 13.60 5.81
N GLU A 197 -9.33 14.67 5.08
CA GLU A 197 -9.23 14.74 3.62
C GLU A 197 -7.78 14.57 3.13
N THR A 198 -6.82 15.10 3.89
CA THR A 198 -5.39 14.93 3.57
C THR A 198 -4.97 13.49 3.73
N LEU A 199 -5.36 12.83 4.83
CA LEU A 199 -5.07 11.42 5.05
C LEU A 199 -5.69 10.55 3.96
N ARG A 200 -6.92 10.85 3.54
CA ARG A 200 -7.59 10.17 2.43
C ARG A 200 -6.83 10.34 1.12
N ALA A 201 -6.49 11.57 0.76
CA ALA A 201 -5.77 11.86 -0.48
C ALA A 201 -4.41 11.15 -0.54
N GLU A 202 -3.74 11.02 0.59
CA GLU A 202 -2.43 10.37 0.70
C GLU A 202 -2.52 8.85 0.48
N TYR A 203 -3.46 8.14 1.12
CA TYR A 203 -3.55 6.70 0.89
C TYR A 203 -4.08 6.36 -0.51
N VAL A 204 -4.99 7.15 -1.06
CA VAL A 204 -5.45 6.97 -2.44
C VAL A 204 -4.29 7.10 -3.41
N TYR A 205 -3.48 8.15 -3.24
CA TYR A 205 -2.26 8.34 -4.04
C TYR A 205 -1.28 7.16 -3.92
N ALA A 206 -0.98 6.73 -2.68
CA ALA A 206 -0.09 5.60 -2.44
C ALA A 206 -0.63 4.31 -3.09
N MET A 207 -1.93 4.08 -3.00
CA MET A 207 -2.60 2.94 -3.62
C MET A 207 -2.47 2.95 -5.14
N GLU A 208 -2.69 4.09 -5.81
CA GLU A 208 -2.54 4.23 -7.25
C GLU A 208 -1.11 3.89 -7.71
N LYS A 209 -0.11 4.36 -6.98
CA LYS A 209 1.29 4.03 -7.26
C LYS A 209 1.61 2.54 -7.08
N LEU A 210 1.10 1.93 -6.01
CA LEU A 210 1.28 0.50 -5.77
C LEU A 210 0.56 -0.37 -6.81
N LEU A 211 -0.58 0.07 -7.35
CA LEU A 211 -1.26 -0.62 -8.44
C LEU A 211 -0.45 -0.59 -9.74
N GLN A 212 0.25 0.50 -10.05
CA GLN A 212 1.17 0.56 -11.19
C GLN A 212 2.28 -0.50 -11.05
N ILE A 213 2.92 -0.56 -9.88
CA ILE A 213 3.95 -1.58 -9.59
C ILE A 213 3.37 -2.99 -9.64
N ARG A 214 2.16 -3.20 -9.12
CA ARG A 214 1.47 -4.50 -9.18
C ARG A 214 1.23 -4.95 -10.63
N ASN A 215 0.86 -4.04 -11.52
CA ASN A 215 0.65 -4.37 -12.93
C ASN A 215 1.93 -4.89 -13.58
N LEU A 216 3.08 -4.30 -13.30
CA LEU A 216 4.38 -4.84 -13.75
C LEU A 216 4.64 -6.26 -13.22
N VAL A 217 4.32 -6.52 -11.96
CA VAL A 217 4.47 -7.87 -11.39
C VAL A 217 3.55 -8.87 -12.10
N GLN A 218 2.31 -8.46 -12.41
CA GLN A 218 1.39 -9.30 -13.18
C GLN A 218 1.91 -9.59 -14.59
N GLU A 219 2.49 -8.58 -15.23
CA GLU A 219 3.08 -8.73 -16.55
C GLU A 219 4.29 -9.66 -16.53
N MET A 220 5.17 -9.54 -15.53
CA MET A 220 6.27 -10.50 -15.33
C MET A 220 5.79 -11.93 -15.16
N LEU A 221 4.72 -12.15 -14.37
CA LEU A 221 4.13 -13.48 -14.17
C LEU A 221 3.50 -14.07 -15.45
N THR A 222 3.12 -13.21 -16.39
CA THR A 222 2.53 -13.61 -17.67
C THR A 222 3.58 -13.86 -18.74
N MET A 223 4.61 -13.01 -18.79
CA MET A 223 5.58 -12.99 -19.89
C MET A 223 6.83 -13.83 -19.65
N TYR A 224 7.20 -14.05 -18.39
CA TYR A 224 8.43 -14.75 -18.07
C TYR A 224 8.18 -16.20 -17.66
N ASP A 225 8.87 -17.14 -18.31
CA ASP A 225 8.99 -18.52 -17.84
C ASP A 225 10.08 -18.60 -16.75
N LEU A 226 9.78 -19.26 -15.63
CA LEU A 226 10.75 -19.40 -14.53
C LEU A 226 11.99 -20.21 -14.91
N ARG A 227 11.88 -21.15 -15.84
CA ARG A 227 13.03 -21.92 -16.36
C ARG A 227 13.96 -21.04 -17.16
N ASP A 228 13.40 -20.17 -18.01
CA ASP A 228 14.18 -19.24 -18.81
C ASP A 228 14.92 -18.24 -17.93
N ILE A 229 14.24 -17.72 -16.87
CA ILE A 229 14.88 -16.87 -15.87
C ILE A 229 16.02 -17.61 -15.19
N TYR A 230 15.76 -18.82 -14.71
CA TYR A 230 16.77 -19.66 -14.04
C TYR A 230 18.00 -19.89 -14.93
N THR A 231 17.78 -20.28 -16.17
CA THR A 231 18.85 -20.57 -17.14
C THR A 231 19.68 -19.32 -17.41
N LYS A 232 19.06 -18.19 -17.70
CA LYS A 232 19.74 -16.91 -17.95
C LYS A 232 20.56 -16.44 -16.75
N LEU A 233 20.00 -16.51 -15.53
CA LEU A 233 20.71 -16.13 -14.33
C LEU A 233 21.93 -17.02 -14.06
N LYS A 234 21.80 -18.32 -14.32
CA LYS A 234 22.89 -19.29 -14.19
C LYS A 234 24.02 -19.02 -15.20
N GLU A 235 23.67 -18.72 -16.45
CA GLU A 235 24.63 -18.32 -17.50
C GLU A 235 25.40 -17.03 -17.14
N GLN A 236 24.76 -16.12 -16.41
CA GLN A 236 25.36 -14.88 -15.90
C GLN A 236 26.23 -15.08 -14.64
N GLY A 237 26.27 -16.30 -14.10
CA GLY A 237 27.00 -16.58 -12.86
C GLY A 237 26.35 -16.01 -11.60
N GLU A 238 25.05 -15.69 -11.67
CA GLU A 238 24.30 -15.17 -10.51
C GLU A 238 24.02 -16.29 -9.50
N GLU A 239 24.08 -15.97 -8.20
CA GLU A 239 23.72 -16.87 -7.13
C GLU A 239 22.20 -17.11 -7.16
N ILE A 240 21.81 -18.37 -7.28
CA ILE A 240 20.40 -18.77 -7.38
C ILE A 240 19.93 -19.30 -6.02
N TRP A 241 18.92 -18.64 -5.48
CA TRP A 241 18.26 -19.07 -4.27
C TRP A 241 16.94 -19.79 -4.58
N VAL A 242 16.87 -21.07 -4.22
CA VAL A 242 15.67 -21.90 -4.33
C VAL A 242 15.20 -22.19 -2.89
N ASN A 243 14.00 -21.73 -2.54
CA ASN A 243 13.38 -21.97 -1.23
C ASN A 243 12.59 -23.28 -1.24
#